data_9cc11e4a349772265d5cde31f0421ab3
#
_entry.id   9cc11e4a349772265d5cde31f0421ab3
#
_cell.length_a   1.000
_cell.length_b   1.000
_cell.length_c   1.000
_cell.angle_alpha   90.00
_cell.angle_beta   90.00
_cell.angle_gamma   90.00
#
_symmetry.space_group_name_H-M   'P 1'
#
loop_
_entity.id
_entity.type
_entity.pdbx_description
1 polymer ?
#
loop_
_entity_poly.entity_id
_entity_poly.type
_entity_poly.pdbx_seq_one_letter_code
_entity_poly.pdbx_strand_id
1 'polypeptide(L)'
;SRQAKRNVGTVIRVLILAIFFLMVVLPIYWIAATSFKTSDEILDLQNITYYPHLFTWQNYGELFSQYDYGVLFKNSLLVSVTSALVVTFFSILGGYGLARYKFKGKTSIILFFLITQMIPGILVIIPLYIIFSKRGLINTHVGLFIYYVAVNLPFCVITMRSFFERIPVTLEESARVDGCTKLQSLFKIVLPIMFPGIVSVFVFGFIGAWNELIAGTIFISTPDMWTIPVGLKTLIGKYNVEWGLLMAGGVMALLPTAVMFAVMQKYIVAGMTAGAVKE
;
A
#
# COMPACT_ATOMS: atom_id res chain seq x y z
N SER A 1 -21.78 -15.01 -39.48
CA SER A 1 -20.41 -14.98 -39.96
C SER A 1 -19.44 -14.82 -38.79
N ARG A 2 -18.20 -15.35 -38.91
CA ARG A 2 -17.15 -15.26 -37.86
C ARG A 2 -16.85 -13.81 -37.42
N GLN A 3 -16.97 -12.86 -38.35
CA GLN A 3 -16.71 -11.44 -38.12
C GLN A 3 -17.78 -10.79 -37.22
N ALA A 4 -19.07 -11.15 -37.40
CA ALA A 4 -20.16 -10.68 -36.55
C ALA A 4 -20.02 -11.19 -35.11
N LYS A 5 -19.65 -12.46 -34.91
CA LYS A 5 -19.38 -13.02 -33.57
C LYS A 5 -18.19 -12.33 -32.88
N ARG A 6 -17.13 -11.98 -33.65
CA ARG A 6 -15.96 -11.26 -33.13
C ARG A 6 -16.33 -9.83 -32.72
N ASN A 7 -17.16 -9.14 -33.51
CA ASN A 7 -17.63 -7.78 -33.19
C ASN A 7 -18.52 -7.77 -31.94
N VAL A 8 -19.46 -8.73 -31.82
CA VAL A 8 -20.30 -8.89 -30.63
C VAL A 8 -19.45 -9.16 -29.39
N GLY A 9 -18.44 -10.05 -29.49
CA GLY A 9 -17.53 -10.31 -28.38
C GLY A 9 -16.71 -9.08 -27.96
N THR A 10 -16.31 -8.24 -28.93
CA THR A 10 -15.61 -6.98 -28.63
C THR A 10 -16.54 -5.98 -27.94
N VAL A 11 -17.77 -5.82 -28.42
CA VAL A 11 -18.76 -4.93 -27.79
C VAL A 11 -19.04 -5.37 -26.35
N ILE A 12 -19.26 -6.65 -26.09
CA ILE A 12 -19.48 -7.17 -24.75
C ILE A 12 -18.28 -6.88 -23.84
N ARG A 13 -17.04 -7.09 -24.31
CA ARG A 13 -15.82 -6.77 -23.53
C ARG A 13 -15.74 -5.29 -23.17
N VAL A 14 -16.01 -4.41 -24.16
CA VAL A 14 -15.98 -2.95 -23.92
C VAL A 14 -17.05 -2.55 -22.92
N LEU A 15 -18.27 -3.10 -23.01
CA LEU A 15 -19.34 -2.83 -22.04
C LEU A 15 -18.96 -3.29 -20.62
N ILE A 16 -18.42 -4.51 -20.48
CA ILE A 16 -17.95 -5.01 -19.19
C ILE A 16 -16.86 -4.11 -18.61
N LEU A 17 -15.85 -3.74 -19.42
CA LEU A 17 -14.79 -2.85 -19.00
C LEU A 17 -15.30 -1.45 -18.62
N ALA A 18 -16.27 -0.91 -19.36
CA ALA A 18 -16.90 0.38 -19.05
C ALA A 18 -17.67 0.33 -17.72
N ILE A 19 -18.39 -0.75 -17.45
CA ILE A 19 -19.08 -0.96 -16.16
C ILE A 19 -18.09 -1.02 -15.01
N PHE A 20 -17.01 -1.81 -15.13
CA PHE A 20 -15.97 -1.87 -14.12
C PHE A 20 -15.28 -0.52 -13.91
N PHE A 21 -14.98 0.19 -14.99
CA PHE A 21 -14.40 1.53 -14.92
C PHE A 21 -15.31 2.50 -14.17
N LEU A 22 -16.59 2.55 -14.50
CA LEU A 22 -17.57 3.40 -13.82
C LEU A 22 -17.70 3.01 -12.33
N MET A 23 -17.75 1.72 -12.02
CA MET A 23 -17.84 1.23 -10.64
C MET A 23 -16.66 1.70 -9.77
N VAL A 24 -15.46 1.83 -10.34
CA VAL A 24 -14.26 2.32 -9.64
C VAL A 24 -14.21 3.85 -9.61
N VAL A 25 -14.54 4.50 -10.72
CA VAL A 25 -14.38 5.96 -10.85
C VAL A 25 -15.47 6.72 -10.11
N LEU A 26 -16.70 6.23 -10.09
CA LEU A 26 -17.84 6.93 -9.47
C LEU A 26 -17.62 7.22 -7.97
N PRO A 27 -17.18 6.29 -7.12
CA PRO A 27 -16.87 6.60 -5.72
C PRO A 27 -15.76 7.64 -5.57
N ILE A 28 -14.70 7.54 -6.38
CA ILE A 28 -13.58 8.49 -6.36
C ILE A 28 -14.05 9.89 -6.80
N TYR A 29 -14.84 9.93 -7.87
CA TYR A 29 -15.47 11.18 -8.32
C TYR A 29 -16.34 11.80 -7.23
N TRP A 30 -17.17 10.98 -6.55
CA TRP A 30 -18.02 11.44 -5.46
C TRP A 30 -17.24 12.05 -4.30
N ILE A 31 -16.17 11.39 -3.86
CA ILE A 31 -15.26 11.91 -2.84
C ILE A 31 -14.66 13.24 -3.29
N ALA A 32 -14.14 13.30 -4.52
CA ALA A 32 -13.54 14.51 -5.07
C ALA A 32 -14.58 15.64 -5.24
N ALA A 33 -15.75 15.36 -5.78
CA ALA A 33 -16.81 16.37 -5.96
C ALA A 33 -17.29 16.91 -4.58
N THR A 34 -17.49 16.03 -3.61
CA THR A 34 -17.96 16.42 -2.27
C THR A 34 -16.92 17.24 -1.51
N SER A 35 -15.62 17.00 -1.73
CA SER A 35 -14.55 17.76 -1.08
C SER A 35 -14.55 19.26 -1.45
N PHE A 36 -15.18 19.64 -2.57
CA PHE A 36 -15.31 21.01 -3.03
C PHE A 36 -16.68 21.64 -2.78
N LYS A 37 -17.59 20.94 -2.08
CA LYS A 37 -18.91 21.46 -1.70
C LYS A 37 -18.86 22.19 -0.38
N THR A 38 -19.81 23.12 -0.17
CA THR A 38 -20.07 23.73 1.14
C THR A 38 -20.76 22.75 2.08
N SER A 39 -20.65 22.96 3.39
CA SER A 39 -21.32 22.12 4.39
C SER A 39 -22.83 22.11 4.22
N ASP A 40 -23.44 23.27 3.90
CA ASP A 40 -24.89 23.38 3.66
C ASP A 40 -25.33 22.53 2.48
N GLU A 41 -24.56 22.53 1.39
CA GLU A 41 -24.85 21.72 0.19
C GLU A 41 -24.70 20.21 0.49
N ILE A 42 -23.74 19.83 1.31
CA ILE A 42 -23.52 18.42 1.69
C ILE A 42 -24.65 17.89 2.57
N LEU A 43 -25.17 18.72 3.46
CA LEU A 43 -26.20 18.34 4.44
C LEU A 43 -27.63 18.49 3.91
N ASP A 44 -27.83 19.11 2.75
CA ASP A 44 -29.14 19.19 2.10
C ASP A 44 -29.52 17.85 1.46
N LEU A 45 -30.19 17.00 2.27
CA LEU A 45 -30.66 15.68 1.83
C LEU A 45 -31.87 15.75 0.90
N GLN A 46 -32.53 16.92 0.77
CA GLN A 46 -33.68 17.08 -0.12
C GLN A 46 -33.23 17.39 -1.56
N ASN A 47 -32.08 18.06 -1.73
CA ASN A 47 -31.53 18.44 -3.02
C ASN A 47 -30.12 17.88 -3.20
N ILE A 48 -30.00 16.57 -3.40
CA ILE A 48 -28.71 15.93 -3.61
C ILE A 48 -28.09 16.38 -4.93
N THR A 49 -26.92 17.01 -4.86
CA THR A 49 -26.18 17.48 -6.02
C THR A 49 -25.08 16.50 -6.40
N TYR A 50 -24.86 16.26 -7.69
CA TYR A 50 -23.80 15.39 -8.18
C TYR A 50 -22.49 16.13 -8.46
N TYR A 51 -22.50 17.45 -8.52
CA TYR A 51 -21.34 18.34 -8.68
C TYR A 51 -21.51 19.55 -7.76
N PRO A 52 -20.43 20.23 -7.36
CA PRO A 52 -20.52 21.41 -6.50
C PRO A 52 -21.26 22.55 -7.21
N HIS A 53 -22.33 23.07 -6.64
CA HIS A 53 -23.01 24.27 -7.14
C HIS A 53 -22.18 25.52 -6.84
N LEU A 54 -21.57 25.58 -5.63
CA LEU A 54 -20.60 26.59 -5.24
C LEU A 54 -19.27 25.89 -4.98
N PHE A 55 -18.33 26.01 -5.93
CA PHE A 55 -17.01 25.45 -5.80
C PHE A 55 -16.23 26.18 -4.71
N THR A 56 -15.80 25.48 -3.67
CA THR A 56 -15.05 26.05 -2.56
C THR A 56 -13.78 25.25 -2.22
N TRP A 57 -12.74 25.94 -1.78
CA TRP A 57 -11.53 25.36 -1.19
C TRP A 57 -11.57 25.37 0.35
N GLN A 58 -12.69 25.77 0.95
CA GLN A 58 -12.82 25.94 2.39
C GLN A 58 -12.44 24.67 3.16
N ASN A 59 -12.96 23.50 2.74
CA ASN A 59 -12.66 22.22 3.38
C ASN A 59 -11.15 21.94 3.43
N TYR A 60 -10.41 22.25 2.37
CA TYR A 60 -8.96 22.09 2.37
C TYR A 60 -8.27 23.12 3.29
N GLY A 61 -8.70 24.37 3.26
CA GLY A 61 -8.19 25.42 4.16
C GLY A 61 -8.36 25.06 5.63
N GLU A 62 -9.54 24.63 6.01
CA GLU A 62 -9.86 24.21 7.38
C GLU A 62 -9.10 22.94 7.79
N LEU A 63 -8.96 21.97 6.89
CA LEU A 63 -8.20 20.75 7.11
C LEU A 63 -6.74 21.05 7.52
N PHE A 64 -6.11 22.02 6.85
CA PHE A 64 -4.74 22.42 7.17
C PHE A 64 -4.64 23.34 8.38
N SER A 65 -5.61 24.24 8.60
CA SER A 65 -5.53 25.24 9.68
C SER A 65 -6.06 24.76 11.04
N GLN A 66 -7.05 23.88 11.05
CA GLN A 66 -7.70 23.42 12.29
C GLN A 66 -7.29 21.99 12.69
N TYR A 67 -6.92 21.14 11.71
CA TYR A 67 -6.61 19.73 11.93
C TYR A 67 -5.14 19.38 11.68
N ASP A 68 -4.29 20.37 11.44
CA ASP A 68 -2.84 20.19 11.22
C ASP A 68 -2.50 19.08 10.21
N TYR A 69 -3.29 18.98 9.13
CA TYR A 69 -3.17 17.89 8.16
C TYR A 69 -1.75 17.72 7.61
N GLY A 70 -0.98 18.80 7.54
CA GLY A 70 0.43 18.77 7.16
C GLY A 70 1.28 17.90 8.09
N VAL A 71 0.99 17.92 9.39
CA VAL A 71 1.66 17.08 10.40
C VAL A 71 1.25 15.62 10.22
N LEU A 72 -0.06 15.36 10.05
CA LEU A 72 -0.58 14.01 9.79
C LEU A 72 0.06 13.39 8.54
N PHE A 73 0.16 14.18 7.48
CA PHE A 73 0.74 13.77 6.20
C PHE A 73 2.25 13.44 6.34
N LYS A 74 3.00 14.30 7.01
CA LYS A 74 4.42 14.10 7.32
C LYS A 74 4.64 12.83 8.13
N ASN A 75 3.85 12.62 9.20
CA ASN A 75 3.93 11.44 10.05
C ASN A 75 3.65 10.17 9.27
N SER A 76 2.57 10.16 8.48
CA SER A 76 2.23 9.03 7.63
C SER A 76 3.32 8.69 6.62
N LEU A 77 3.88 9.70 5.93
CA LEU A 77 5.00 9.49 5.01
C LEU A 77 6.22 8.93 5.72
N LEU A 78 6.60 9.53 6.86
CA LEU A 78 7.77 9.10 7.63
C LEU A 78 7.65 7.62 8.00
N VAL A 79 6.55 7.23 8.64
CA VAL A 79 6.39 5.86 9.15
C VAL A 79 6.21 4.86 8.00
N SER A 80 5.43 5.21 6.98
CA SER A 80 5.17 4.29 5.85
C SER A 80 6.39 4.08 4.97
N VAL A 81 7.11 5.15 4.61
CA VAL A 81 8.31 5.05 3.77
C VAL A 81 9.42 4.30 4.49
N THR A 82 9.70 4.65 5.77
CA THR A 82 10.75 3.98 6.54
C THR A 82 10.43 2.51 6.74
N SER A 83 9.19 2.15 7.07
CA SER A 83 8.73 0.76 7.20
C SER A 83 8.87 0.01 5.87
N ALA A 84 8.42 0.59 4.76
CA ALA A 84 8.51 -0.02 3.43
C ALA A 84 9.95 -0.27 2.99
N LEU A 85 10.86 0.68 3.25
CA LEU A 85 12.29 0.51 2.94
C LEU A 85 12.91 -0.65 3.72
N VAL A 86 12.65 -0.72 5.03
CA VAL A 86 13.18 -1.80 5.89
C VAL A 86 12.56 -3.14 5.52
N VAL A 87 11.25 -3.21 5.29
CA VAL A 87 10.57 -4.43 4.81
C VAL A 87 11.17 -4.88 3.48
N THR A 88 11.37 -3.97 2.53
CA THR A 88 11.94 -4.30 1.21
C THR A 88 13.36 -4.84 1.35
N PHE A 89 14.19 -4.18 2.15
CA PHE A 89 15.57 -4.61 2.40
C PHE A 89 15.64 -6.04 2.96
N PHE A 90 14.89 -6.32 4.03
CA PHE A 90 14.87 -7.66 4.61
C PHE A 90 14.17 -8.68 3.71
N SER A 91 13.22 -8.25 2.89
CA SER A 91 12.57 -9.13 1.90
C SER A 91 13.52 -9.53 0.77
N ILE A 92 14.43 -8.64 0.34
CA ILE A 92 15.48 -8.99 -0.61
C ILE A 92 16.38 -10.08 -0.02
N LEU A 93 16.88 -9.90 1.20
CA LEU A 93 17.77 -10.86 1.83
C LEU A 93 17.07 -12.20 2.12
N GLY A 94 15.89 -12.15 2.76
CA GLY A 94 15.11 -13.33 3.10
C GLY A 94 14.58 -14.06 1.86
N GLY A 95 14.03 -13.32 0.88
CA GLY A 95 13.53 -13.87 -0.36
C GLY A 95 14.62 -14.54 -1.20
N TYR A 96 15.80 -13.91 -1.33
CA TYR A 96 16.96 -14.51 -1.98
C TYR A 96 17.41 -15.79 -1.27
N GLY A 97 17.55 -15.73 0.06
CA GLY A 97 17.90 -16.89 0.88
C GLY A 97 16.94 -18.06 0.69
N LEU A 98 15.62 -17.77 0.73
CA LEU A 98 14.58 -18.77 0.52
C LEU A 98 14.49 -19.26 -0.93
N ALA A 99 14.85 -18.47 -1.92
CA ALA A 99 14.81 -18.88 -3.34
C ALA A 99 16.01 -19.74 -3.72
N ARG A 100 17.22 -19.36 -3.33
CA ARG A 100 18.49 -19.91 -3.85
C ARG A 100 19.13 -20.98 -3.00
N TYR A 101 18.89 -20.97 -1.68
CA TYR A 101 19.55 -21.93 -0.80
C TYR A 101 18.63 -23.10 -0.45
N LYS A 102 19.26 -24.30 -0.37
CA LYS A 102 18.64 -25.52 0.18
C LYS A 102 19.16 -25.71 1.60
N PHE A 103 18.31 -25.66 2.59
CA PHE A 103 18.66 -25.88 3.98
C PHE A 103 17.50 -26.54 4.74
N LYS A 104 17.85 -27.24 5.84
CA LYS A 104 16.85 -27.85 6.74
C LYS A 104 16.01 -26.77 7.40
N GLY A 105 14.68 -26.93 7.41
CA GLY A 105 13.76 -25.94 7.99
C GLY A 105 13.22 -24.87 7.03
N LYS A 106 13.67 -24.81 5.77
CA LYS A 106 13.17 -23.86 4.77
C LYS A 106 11.64 -23.88 4.67
N THR A 107 11.06 -25.06 4.57
CA THR A 107 9.59 -25.22 4.48
C THR A 107 8.89 -24.74 5.76
N SER A 108 9.47 -25.01 6.92
CA SER A 108 8.94 -24.54 8.21
C SER A 108 8.91 -23.02 8.33
N ILE A 109 9.95 -22.33 7.84
CA ILE A 109 9.99 -20.85 7.80
C ILE A 109 8.89 -20.32 6.89
N ILE A 110 8.72 -20.91 5.71
CA ILE A 110 7.67 -20.50 4.76
C ILE A 110 6.29 -20.72 5.37
N LEU A 111 6.05 -21.90 5.98
CA LEU A 111 4.80 -22.19 6.66
C LEU A 111 4.56 -21.24 7.84
N PHE A 112 5.58 -20.93 8.63
CA PHE A 112 5.47 -19.95 9.70
C PHE A 112 5.04 -18.58 9.18
N PHE A 113 5.65 -18.07 8.12
CA PHE A 113 5.23 -16.81 7.50
C PHE A 113 3.78 -16.85 6.98
N LEU A 114 3.37 -17.97 6.37
CA LEU A 114 1.98 -18.13 5.91
C LEU A 114 0.99 -18.18 7.09
N ILE A 115 1.33 -18.88 8.17
CA ILE A 115 0.48 -18.97 9.37
C ILE A 115 0.33 -17.59 10.02
N THR A 116 1.40 -16.79 10.10
CA THR A 116 1.30 -15.43 10.68
C THR A 116 0.32 -14.54 9.92
N GLN A 117 0.15 -14.74 8.60
CA GLN A 117 -0.80 -14.00 7.79
C GLN A 117 -2.27 -14.43 7.99
N MET A 118 -2.50 -15.61 8.59
CA MET A 118 -3.85 -16.10 8.90
C MET A 118 -4.38 -15.55 10.24
N ILE A 119 -3.49 -15.00 11.08
CA ILE A 119 -3.88 -14.44 12.37
C ILE A 119 -4.47 -13.04 12.14
N PRO A 120 -5.74 -12.76 12.53
CA PRO A 120 -6.29 -11.42 12.44
C PRO A 120 -5.42 -10.42 13.20
N GLY A 121 -4.99 -9.35 12.53
CA GLY A 121 -4.06 -8.36 13.11
C GLY A 121 -4.55 -7.77 14.43
N ILE A 122 -5.88 -7.58 14.58
CA ILE A 122 -6.48 -7.06 15.81
C ILE A 122 -6.21 -7.93 17.05
N LEU A 123 -6.08 -9.26 16.89
CA LEU A 123 -5.78 -10.16 17.99
C LEU A 123 -4.32 -10.02 18.46
N VAL A 124 -3.44 -9.59 17.56
CA VAL A 124 -2.01 -9.40 17.85
C VAL A 124 -1.75 -8.05 18.50
N ILE A 125 -2.58 -7.06 18.24
CA ILE A 125 -2.40 -5.68 18.75
C ILE A 125 -2.46 -5.63 20.28
N ILE A 126 -3.38 -6.37 20.92
CA ILE A 126 -3.55 -6.34 22.38
C ILE A 126 -2.28 -6.81 23.12
N PRO A 127 -1.72 -8.01 22.85
CA PRO A 127 -0.49 -8.42 23.49
C PRO A 127 0.70 -7.52 23.12
N LEU A 128 0.76 -7.00 21.88
CA LEU A 128 1.80 -6.05 21.50
C LEU A 128 1.69 -4.73 22.24
N TYR A 129 0.50 -4.23 22.50
CA TYR A 129 0.30 -3.03 23.31
C TYR A 129 0.94 -3.20 24.71
N ILE A 130 0.72 -4.35 25.36
CA ILE A 130 1.29 -4.63 26.67
C ILE A 130 2.84 -4.65 26.62
N ILE A 131 3.40 -5.29 25.59
CA ILE A 131 4.86 -5.37 25.41
C ILE A 131 5.44 -3.98 25.13
N PHE A 132 4.81 -3.22 24.22
CA PHE A 132 5.27 -1.88 23.84
C PHE A 132 5.13 -0.88 24.97
N SER A 133 4.05 -0.97 25.77
CA SER A 133 3.86 -0.14 26.95
C SER A 133 5.01 -0.33 27.96
N LYS A 134 5.37 -1.57 28.25
CA LYS A 134 6.49 -1.89 29.15
C LYS A 134 7.85 -1.43 28.61
N ARG A 135 7.98 -1.20 27.32
CA ARG A 135 9.22 -0.77 26.66
C ARG A 135 9.23 0.72 26.30
N GLY A 136 8.20 1.48 26.68
CA GLY A 136 8.08 2.90 26.35
C GLY A 136 7.91 3.18 24.84
N LEU A 137 7.39 2.19 24.07
CA LEU A 137 7.18 2.30 22.62
C LEU A 137 5.76 2.79 22.25
N ILE A 138 4.83 2.81 23.21
CA ILE A 138 3.51 3.41 23.03
C ILE A 138 3.65 4.92 22.91
N ASN A 139 2.81 5.52 22.09
CA ASN A 139 2.84 6.92 21.74
C ASN A 139 4.17 7.36 21.10
N THR A 140 4.74 6.50 20.26
CA THR A 140 5.94 6.80 19.47
C THR A 140 5.80 6.31 18.04
N HIS A 141 6.37 7.02 17.07
CA HIS A 141 6.46 6.55 15.68
C HIS A 141 7.33 5.28 15.55
N VAL A 142 8.28 5.07 16.48
CA VAL A 142 9.10 3.85 16.52
C VAL A 142 8.25 2.62 16.81
N GLY A 143 7.27 2.72 17.71
CA GLY A 143 6.31 1.65 17.97
C GLY A 143 5.50 1.26 16.74
N LEU A 144 4.95 2.26 16.04
CA LEU A 144 4.24 2.03 14.77
C LEU A 144 5.15 1.42 13.69
N PHE A 145 6.35 1.95 13.54
CA PHE A 145 7.35 1.44 12.60
C PHE A 145 7.66 -0.06 12.84
N ILE A 146 7.95 -0.44 14.08
CA ILE A 146 8.22 -1.84 14.43
C ILE A 146 7.01 -2.74 14.10
N TYR A 147 5.80 -2.29 14.45
CA TYR A 147 4.58 -3.01 14.14
C TYR A 147 4.38 -3.19 12.64
N TYR A 148 4.52 -2.12 11.86
CA TYR A 148 4.32 -2.16 10.41
C TYR A 148 5.34 -3.05 9.71
N VAL A 149 6.60 -3.00 10.15
CA VAL A 149 7.64 -3.92 9.65
C VAL A 149 7.27 -5.36 9.98
N ALA A 150 6.91 -5.66 11.22
CA ALA A 150 6.59 -7.03 11.66
C ALA A 150 5.41 -7.65 10.88
N VAL A 151 4.36 -6.88 10.64
CA VAL A 151 3.14 -7.36 9.95
C VAL A 151 3.35 -7.52 8.44
N ASN A 152 4.07 -6.60 7.80
CA ASN A 152 4.23 -6.63 6.34
C ASN A 152 5.37 -7.56 5.88
N LEU A 153 6.38 -7.79 6.72
CA LEU A 153 7.59 -8.54 6.36
C LEU A 153 7.30 -9.96 5.83
N PRO A 154 6.45 -10.80 6.46
CA PRO A 154 6.20 -12.16 5.99
C PRO A 154 5.66 -12.22 4.56
N PHE A 155 4.64 -11.42 4.25
CA PHE A 155 4.06 -11.33 2.91
C PHE A 155 5.10 -10.86 1.89
N CYS A 156 5.85 -9.82 2.22
CA CYS A 156 6.84 -9.23 1.33
C CYS A 156 8.02 -10.17 1.06
N VAL A 157 8.46 -10.96 2.06
CA VAL A 157 9.51 -11.99 1.87
C VAL A 157 9.03 -13.11 0.94
N ILE A 158 7.82 -13.62 1.12
CA ILE A 158 7.26 -14.66 0.26
C ILE A 158 7.08 -14.14 -1.18
N THR A 159 6.59 -12.93 -1.32
CA THR A 159 6.44 -12.27 -2.64
C THR A 159 7.80 -12.09 -3.31
N MET A 160 8.80 -11.58 -2.60
CA MET A 160 10.16 -11.38 -3.11
C MET A 160 10.80 -12.72 -3.50
N ARG A 161 10.62 -13.77 -2.69
CA ARG A 161 11.06 -15.13 -3.05
C ARG A 161 10.48 -15.57 -4.40
N SER A 162 9.18 -15.35 -4.63
CA SER A 162 8.52 -15.73 -5.88
C SER A 162 9.09 -14.97 -7.09
N PHE A 163 9.54 -13.73 -6.91
CA PHE A 163 10.25 -12.99 -7.95
C PHE A 163 11.63 -13.59 -8.22
N PHE A 164 12.41 -13.93 -7.19
CA PHE A 164 13.72 -14.57 -7.36
C PHE A 164 13.61 -15.93 -8.07
N GLU A 165 12.59 -16.72 -7.77
CA GLU A 165 12.39 -18.05 -8.39
C GLU A 165 12.13 -17.98 -9.90
N ARG A 166 11.66 -16.84 -10.42
CA ARG A 166 11.44 -16.62 -11.87
C ARG A 166 12.74 -16.32 -12.63
N ILE A 167 13.80 -15.91 -11.94
CA ILE A 167 15.10 -15.61 -12.58
C ILE A 167 15.89 -16.90 -12.70
N PRO A 168 16.34 -17.25 -13.92
CA PRO A 168 17.17 -18.43 -14.14
C PRO A 168 18.47 -18.38 -13.32
N VAL A 169 18.79 -19.47 -12.62
CA VAL A 169 20.02 -19.59 -11.82
C VAL A 169 21.27 -19.51 -12.68
N THR A 170 21.15 -19.89 -13.95
CA THR A 170 22.24 -19.86 -14.95
C THR A 170 22.86 -18.47 -15.12
N LEU A 171 22.10 -17.38 -14.91
CA LEU A 171 22.64 -16.02 -14.94
C LEU A 171 23.64 -15.77 -13.80
N GLU A 172 23.36 -16.30 -12.61
CA GLU A 172 24.26 -16.21 -11.48
C GLU A 172 25.48 -17.13 -11.64
N GLU A 173 25.28 -18.29 -12.26
CA GLU A 173 26.36 -19.25 -12.56
C GLU A 173 27.32 -18.68 -13.61
N SER A 174 26.83 -18.08 -14.70
CA SER A 174 27.64 -17.41 -15.71
C SER A 174 28.46 -16.27 -15.08
N ALA A 175 27.83 -15.42 -14.26
CA ALA A 175 28.56 -14.37 -13.56
C ALA A 175 29.69 -14.88 -12.66
N ARG A 176 29.51 -16.07 -12.08
CA ARG A 176 30.55 -16.70 -11.25
C ARG A 176 31.70 -17.24 -12.10
N VAL A 177 31.41 -17.74 -13.29
CA VAL A 177 32.44 -18.12 -14.28
C VAL A 177 33.27 -16.90 -14.68
N ASP A 178 32.60 -15.73 -14.81
CA ASP A 178 33.25 -14.44 -15.10
C ASP A 178 33.96 -13.83 -13.86
N GLY A 179 34.11 -14.57 -12.75
CA GLY A 179 34.87 -14.17 -11.57
C GLY A 179 34.07 -13.39 -10.51
N CYS A 180 32.75 -13.22 -10.66
CA CYS A 180 31.95 -12.59 -9.64
C CYS A 180 31.77 -13.47 -8.38
N THR A 181 31.84 -12.87 -7.20
CA THR A 181 31.36 -13.53 -5.97
C THR A 181 29.83 -13.63 -5.98
N LYS A 182 29.25 -14.47 -5.12
CA LYS A 182 27.78 -14.58 -4.99
C LYS A 182 27.09 -13.25 -4.70
N LEU A 183 27.66 -12.43 -3.82
CA LEU A 183 27.14 -11.09 -3.52
C LEU A 183 27.25 -10.16 -4.72
N GLN A 184 28.38 -10.19 -5.43
CA GLN A 184 28.54 -9.38 -6.64
C GLN A 184 27.55 -9.78 -7.72
N SER A 185 27.29 -11.08 -7.93
CA SER A 185 26.27 -11.58 -8.83
C SER A 185 24.87 -11.08 -8.43
N LEU A 186 24.52 -11.15 -7.13
CA LEU A 186 23.26 -10.64 -6.63
C LEU A 186 23.11 -9.14 -6.93
N PHE A 187 24.08 -8.32 -6.52
CA PHE A 187 23.95 -6.85 -6.63
C PHE A 187 24.12 -6.32 -8.07
N LYS A 188 25.00 -6.92 -8.87
CA LYS A 188 25.32 -6.41 -10.22
C LYS A 188 24.40 -6.96 -11.31
N ILE A 189 23.83 -8.16 -11.12
CA ILE A 189 23.06 -8.86 -12.16
C ILE A 189 21.63 -9.10 -11.72
N VAL A 190 21.42 -9.77 -10.59
CA VAL A 190 20.06 -10.21 -10.19
C VAL A 190 19.18 -9.04 -9.76
N LEU A 191 19.66 -8.15 -8.86
CA LEU A 191 18.85 -7.04 -8.37
C LEU A 191 18.45 -6.04 -9.46
N PRO A 192 19.32 -5.66 -10.43
CA PRO A 192 18.88 -4.83 -11.55
C PRO A 192 17.75 -5.46 -12.37
N ILE A 193 17.83 -6.76 -12.64
CA ILE A 193 16.77 -7.50 -13.36
C ILE A 193 15.50 -7.56 -12.52
N MET A 194 15.64 -7.69 -11.20
CA MET A 194 14.53 -7.74 -10.24
C MET A 194 13.93 -6.40 -9.86
N PHE A 195 14.46 -5.30 -10.38
CA PHE A 195 14.00 -3.96 -10.00
C PHE A 195 12.47 -3.81 -10.02
N PRO A 196 11.71 -4.34 -11.02
CA PRO A 196 10.25 -4.35 -10.99
C PRO A 196 9.65 -5.06 -9.77
N GLY A 197 10.23 -6.18 -9.37
CA GLY A 197 9.81 -6.93 -8.18
C GLY A 197 10.11 -6.18 -6.89
N ILE A 198 11.26 -5.52 -6.81
CA ILE A 198 11.67 -4.69 -5.66
C ILE A 198 10.70 -3.53 -5.48
N VAL A 199 10.38 -2.81 -6.57
CA VAL A 199 9.39 -1.72 -6.54
C VAL A 199 8.03 -2.25 -6.10
N SER A 200 7.59 -3.41 -6.60
CA SER A 200 6.32 -4.01 -6.21
C SER A 200 6.25 -4.30 -4.70
N VAL A 201 7.29 -4.91 -4.13
CA VAL A 201 7.36 -5.21 -2.70
C VAL A 201 7.41 -3.94 -1.85
N PHE A 202 8.16 -2.92 -2.29
CA PHE A 202 8.18 -1.62 -1.63
C PHE A 202 6.78 -0.99 -1.57
N VAL A 203 6.05 -0.99 -2.70
CA VAL A 203 4.71 -0.41 -2.76
C VAL A 203 3.72 -1.19 -1.90
N PHE A 204 3.79 -2.53 -1.85
CA PHE A 204 2.96 -3.32 -0.93
C PHE A 204 3.24 -2.97 0.53
N GLY A 205 4.51 -2.89 0.93
CA GLY A 205 4.89 -2.48 2.29
C GLY A 205 4.45 -1.06 2.63
N PHE A 206 4.57 -0.12 1.67
CA PHE A 206 4.10 1.25 1.82
C PHE A 206 2.58 1.32 2.00
N ILE A 207 1.81 0.71 1.11
CA ILE A 207 0.33 0.73 1.16
C ILE A 207 -0.16 0.09 2.45
N GLY A 208 0.46 -1.02 2.89
CA GLY A 208 0.10 -1.68 4.14
C GLY A 208 0.29 -0.77 5.37
N ALA A 209 1.36 0.01 5.41
CA ALA A 209 1.63 0.96 6.49
C ALA A 209 0.81 2.27 6.34
N TRP A 210 0.63 2.78 5.11
CA TRP A 210 -0.07 4.02 4.81
C TRP A 210 -1.56 3.97 5.18
N ASN A 211 -2.22 2.85 4.93
CA ASN A 211 -3.66 2.69 5.17
C ASN A 211 -3.98 2.14 6.57
N GLU A 212 -2.96 1.89 7.40
CA GLU A 212 -3.18 1.27 8.70
C GLU A 212 -3.81 2.25 9.69
N LEU A 213 -4.97 1.91 10.20
CA LEU A 213 -5.77 2.72 11.12
C LEU A 213 -5.76 2.18 12.54
N ILE A 214 -5.83 0.86 12.70
CA ILE A 214 -6.19 0.24 13.99
C ILE A 214 -5.04 0.38 15.00
N ALA A 215 -3.83 -0.02 14.60
CA ALA A 215 -2.66 0.12 15.46
C ALA A 215 -2.32 1.59 15.70
N GLY A 216 -2.45 2.45 14.67
CA GLY A 216 -2.29 3.88 14.81
C GLY A 216 -3.22 4.46 15.87
N THR A 217 -4.50 4.07 15.86
CA THR A 217 -5.49 4.52 16.87
C THR A 217 -5.20 4.00 18.26
N ILE A 218 -4.65 2.77 18.40
CA ILE A 218 -4.40 2.14 19.71
C ILE A 218 -3.06 2.55 20.29
N PHE A 219 -2.03 2.72 19.46
CA PHE A 219 -0.66 2.96 19.92
C PHE A 219 -0.35 4.45 20.09
N ILE A 220 -1.03 5.36 19.36
CA ILE A 220 -0.76 6.79 19.39
C ILE A 220 -1.93 7.55 20.02
N SER A 221 -1.65 8.23 21.12
CA SER A 221 -2.62 9.05 21.85
C SER A 221 -2.48 10.55 21.61
N THR A 222 -1.27 11.02 21.28
CA THR A 222 -0.98 12.45 21.07
C THR A 222 -1.32 12.89 19.64
N PRO A 223 -2.15 13.95 19.44
CA PRO A 223 -2.56 14.41 18.11
C PRO A 223 -1.41 14.72 17.16
N ASP A 224 -0.35 15.35 17.64
CA ASP A 224 0.83 15.72 16.83
C ASP A 224 1.59 14.51 16.26
N MET A 225 1.29 13.32 16.75
CA MET A 225 1.92 12.06 16.30
C MET A 225 0.97 11.19 15.46
N TRP A 226 -0.27 11.61 15.27
CA TRP A 226 -1.23 10.85 14.47
C TRP A 226 -0.80 10.71 13.01
N THR A 227 -1.17 9.61 12.41
CA THR A 227 -1.12 9.37 10.97
C THR A 227 -2.43 9.85 10.31
N ILE A 228 -2.45 9.98 8.99
CA ILE A 228 -3.65 10.41 8.24
C ILE A 228 -4.88 9.58 8.60
N PRO A 229 -4.86 8.22 8.56
CA PRO A 229 -6.06 7.45 8.89
C PRO A 229 -6.58 7.74 10.30
N VAL A 230 -5.69 7.93 11.27
CA VAL A 230 -6.06 8.26 12.66
C VAL A 230 -6.67 9.66 12.73
N GLY A 231 -6.04 10.65 12.11
CA GLY A 231 -6.56 12.02 12.07
C GLY A 231 -7.91 12.11 11.36
N LEU A 232 -8.08 11.47 10.21
CA LEU A 232 -9.36 11.45 9.50
C LEU A 232 -10.48 10.77 10.30
N LYS A 233 -10.16 9.74 11.09
CA LYS A 233 -11.12 9.10 11.97
C LYS A 233 -11.74 10.08 12.98
N THR A 234 -11.00 11.10 13.43
CA THR A 234 -11.52 12.08 14.40
C THR A 234 -12.61 12.98 13.83
N LEU A 235 -12.68 13.12 12.50
CA LEU A 235 -13.75 13.84 11.80
C LEU A 235 -15.08 13.08 11.82
N ILE A 236 -15.07 11.82 12.25
CA ILE A 236 -16.26 10.97 12.41
C ILE A 236 -16.65 11.00 13.89
N GLY A 237 -17.41 12.00 14.29
CA GLY A 237 -17.94 12.13 15.64
C GLY A 237 -19.12 11.18 15.89
N LYS A 238 -19.54 11.07 17.17
CA LYS A 238 -20.67 10.22 17.57
C LYS A 238 -22.01 10.66 16.98
N TYR A 239 -22.20 11.97 16.81
CA TYR A 239 -23.47 12.58 16.39
C TYR A 239 -23.34 13.42 15.11
N ASN A 240 -22.13 13.72 14.69
CA ASN A 240 -21.85 14.52 13.52
C ASN A 240 -20.63 13.97 12.78
N VAL A 241 -20.64 14.06 11.46
CA VAL A 241 -19.51 13.74 10.59
C VAL A 241 -19.19 14.98 9.76
N GLU A 242 -17.96 15.42 9.82
CA GLU A 242 -17.45 16.54 9.01
C GLU A 242 -17.15 16.05 7.60
N TRP A 243 -18.22 15.81 6.83
CA TRP A 243 -18.12 15.16 5.49
C TRP A 243 -17.21 15.92 4.54
N GLY A 244 -17.29 17.25 4.50
CA GLY A 244 -16.46 18.07 3.61
C GLY A 244 -14.98 17.89 3.90
N LEU A 245 -14.60 17.97 5.18
CA LEU A 245 -13.23 17.78 5.65
C LEU A 245 -12.76 16.33 5.43
N LEU A 246 -13.63 15.36 5.74
CA LEU A 246 -13.33 13.94 5.55
C LEU A 246 -13.06 13.60 4.09
N MET A 247 -13.86 14.14 3.17
CA MET A 247 -13.68 13.95 1.73
C MET A 247 -12.42 14.66 1.23
N ALA A 248 -12.15 15.89 1.68
CA ALA A 248 -10.93 16.61 1.32
C ALA A 248 -9.68 15.86 1.81
N GLY A 249 -9.67 15.39 3.06
CA GLY A 249 -8.59 14.57 3.61
C GLY A 249 -8.43 13.24 2.88
N GLY A 250 -9.55 12.62 2.49
CA GLY A 250 -9.56 11.40 1.68
C GLY A 250 -8.93 11.60 0.29
N VAL A 251 -9.26 12.71 -0.40
CA VAL A 251 -8.61 13.06 -1.68
C VAL A 251 -7.10 13.22 -1.50
N MET A 252 -6.68 13.94 -0.48
CA MET A 252 -5.26 14.14 -0.19
C MET A 252 -4.55 12.81 0.17
N ALA A 253 -5.21 11.91 0.90
CA ALA A 253 -4.69 10.59 1.23
C ALA A 253 -4.55 9.66 0.02
N LEU A 254 -5.39 9.85 -1.01
CA LEU A 254 -5.31 9.08 -2.25
C LEU A 254 -4.09 9.46 -3.11
N LEU A 255 -3.59 10.71 -3.04
CA LEU A 255 -2.53 11.20 -3.93
C LEU A 255 -1.24 10.36 -3.87
N PRO A 256 -0.64 10.06 -2.69
CA PRO A 256 0.58 9.25 -2.65
C PRO A 256 0.37 7.83 -3.18
N THR A 257 -0.76 7.20 -2.88
CA THR A 257 -1.07 5.87 -3.39
C THR A 257 -1.28 5.87 -4.90
N ALA A 258 -1.97 6.88 -5.45
CA ALA A 258 -2.15 7.04 -6.89
C ALA A 258 -0.81 7.25 -7.61
N VAL A 259 0.07 8.09 -7.06
CA VAL A 259 1.44 8.29 -7.60
C VAL A 259 2.23 6.99 -7.57
N MET A 260 2.19 6.24 -6.46
CA MET A 260 2.84 4.94 -6.35
C MET A 260 2.32 3.95 -7.41
N PHE A 261 1.01 3.88 -7.62
CA PHE A 261 0.43 3.04 -8.67
C PHE A 261 0.83 3.50 -10.07
N ALA A 262 0.83 4.79 -10.35
CA ALA A 262 1.26 5.34 -11.64
C ALA A 262 2.73 5.01 -11.97
N VAL A 263 3.59 5.01 -10.95
CA VAL A 263 4.99 4.59 -11.11
C VAL A 263 5.10 3.08 -11.28
N MET A 264 4.33 2.32 -10.50
CA MET A 264 4.43 0.85 -10.44
C MET A 264 3.84 0.15 -11.67
N GLN A 265 2.78 0.70 -12.29
CA GLN A 265 2.08 0.06 -13.41
C GLN A 265 3.02 -0.32 -14.57
N LYS A 266 3.98 0.53 -14.91
CA LYS A 266 4.97 0.24 -15.97
C LYS A 266 5.86 -0.97 -15.67
N TYR A 267 6.14 -1.21 -14.39
CA TYR A 267 6.97 -2.34 -13.95
C TYR A 267 6.18 -3.64 -13.85
N ILE A 268 4.90 -3.56 -13.44
CA ILE A 268 3.99 -4.72 -13.40
C ILE A 268 3.77 -5.23 -14.83
N VAL A 269 3.44 -4.33 -15.76
CA VAL A 269 3.20 -4.70 -17.17
C VAL A 269 4.45 -5.32 -17.80
N ALA A 270 5.63 -4.74 -17.55
CA ALA A 270 6.90 -5.29 -18.05
C ALA A 270 7.18 -6.72 -17.50
N GLY A 271 6.90 -6.94 -16.21
CA GLY A 271 7.08 -8.27 -15.58
C GLY A 271 6.08 -9.32 -16.07
N MET A 272 4.84 -8.92 -16.41
CA MET A 272 3.83 -9.83 -16.95
C MET A 272 4.10 -10.21 -18.42
N THR A 273 4.56 -9.28 -19.24
CA THR A 273 4.85 -9.52 -20.67
C THR A 273 6.10 -10.36 -20.85
N ALA A 274 7.12 -10.22 -20.02
CA ALA A 274 8.32 -11.07 -20.06
C ALA A 274 8.03 -12.55 -19.74
N GLY A 275 6.93 -12.87 -19.03
CA GLY A 275 6.48 -14.24 -18.76
C GLY A 275 5.49 -14.82 -19.77
N ALA A 276 4.92 -13.98 -20.64
CA ALA A 276 3.91 -14.40 -21.63
C ALA A 276 4.50 -14.80 -22.99
N VAL A 277 5.75 -14.46 -23.25
CA VAL A 277 6.49 -14.92 -24.46
C VAL A 277 7.24 -16.20 -24.08
N LYS A 278 6.50 -17.30 -23.94
CA LYS A 278 7.03 -18.65 -24.14
C LYS A 278 6.68 -19.04 -25.56
N GLU A 279 7.70 -19.06 -26.42
CA GLU A 279 7.64 -19.84 -27.65
C GLU A 279 7.39 -21.32 -27.37
#